data_ffdacfd1ce51c5f631d5a205820243b9
#
_entry.id   ffdacfd1ce51c5f631d5a205820243b9
#
_cell.length_a   1.000
_cell.length_b   1.000
_cell.length_c   1.000
_cell.angle_alpha   90.00
_cell.angle_beta   90.00
_cell.angle_gamma   90.00
#
_symmetry.space_group_name_H-M   'P 1'
#
loop_
_entity.id
_entity.type
_entity.pdbx_description
1 polymer ?
#
loop_
_entity_poly.entity_id
_entity_poly.type
_entity_poly.pdbx_seq_one_letter_code
_entity_poly.pdbx_strand_id
1 'polypeptide(L)'
;MKIEKLAVHELYRLTELFEYNNVEQMISECTHDIQNERIDIFVLYENDVLVGELHVMYECDDENYAIRGRRAYMFAFRVREEFQNKGYGTYLLKTVLGILKEDGYCEFTVGVEDDNLRAIHMYQAVGFHEFVLRKQEEYQGDAYEYNLYLKR
;
A
#
# COMPACT_ATOMS: atom_id res chain seq x y z
N MET A 1 -9.61 -3.83 -16.95
CA MET A 1 -8.78 -3.64 -15.75
C MET A 1 -8.66 -4.94 -14.98
N LYS A 2 -7.50 -5.20 -14.45
CA LYS A 2 -7.21 -6.44 -13.72
C LYS A 2 -6.38 -6.12 -12.48
N ILE A 3 -6.82 -6.64 -11.32
CA ILE A 3 -6.09 -6.52 -10.06
C ILE A 3 -5.69 -7.93 -9.63
N GLU A 4 -4.42 -8.09 -9.28
CA GLU A 4 -3.90 -9.37 -8.81
C GLU A 4 -2.73 -9.16 -7.85
N LYS A 5 -2.39 -10.22 -7.11
CA LYS A 5 -1.17 -10.24 -6.30
C LYS A 5 0.03 -10.41 -7.21
N LEU A 6 1.06 -9.59 -7.00
CA LEU A 6 2.28 -9.66 -7.79
C LEU A 6 3.10 -10.88 -7.38
N ALA A 7 3.49 -11.67 -8.37
CA ALA A 7 4.34 -12.83 -8.14
C ALA A 7 5.80 -12.40 -7.90
N VAL A 8 6.52 -13.18 -7.08
CA VAL A 8 7.93 -12.89 -6.74
C VAL A 8 8.79 -12.69 -7.97
N HIS A 9 8.62 -13.51 -9.01
CA HIS A 9 9.43 -13.40 -10.22
C HIS A 9 9.14 -12.15 -11.06
N GLU A 10 8.09 -11.38 -10.71
CA GLU A 10 7.71 -10.15 -11.39
C GLU A 10 7.99 -8.89 -10.58
N LEU A 11 8.64 -9.01 -9.41
CA LEU A 11 8.95 -7.85 -8.55
C LEU A 11 9.73 -6.75 -9.25
N TYR A 12 10.56 -7.09 -10.24
CA TYR A 12 11.29 -6.11 -11.03
C TYR A 12 10.37 -5.06 -11.69
N ARG A 13 9.10 -5.40 -11.92
CA ARG A 13 8.14 -4.50 -12.55
C ARG A 13 7.80 -3.29 -11.68
N LEU A 14 8.04 -3.36 -10.38
CA LEU A 14 7.78 -2.22 -9.48
C LEU A 14 8.66 -1.02 -9.82
N THR A 15 9.80 -1.24 -10.50
CA THR A 15 10.65 -0.15 -10.98
C THR A 15 9.97 0.75 -12.02
N GLU A 16 8.88 0.29 -12.60
CA GLU A 16 8.06 1.09 -13.52
C GLU A 16 7.28 2.18 -12.78
N LEU A 17 7.05 2.03 -11.47
CA LEU A 17 6.23 2.94 -10.65
C LEU A 17 7.03 3.75 -9.66
N PHE A 18 8.23 3.32 -9.30
CA PHE A 18 9.05 3.98 -8.29
C PHE A 18 10.54 3.77 -8.59
N GLU A 19 11.34 4.80 -8.31
CA GLU A 19 12.79 4.74 -8.48
C GLU A 19 13.46 4.24 -7.20
N TYR A 20 13.97 3.01 -7.23
CA TYR A 20 14.68 2.41 -6.10
C TYR A 20 16.18 2.64 -6.20
N ASN A 21 16.82 3.05 -5.09
CA ASN A 21 18.26 3.21 -5.02
C ASN A 21 19.00 1.88 -5.19
N ASN A 22 18.39 0.79 -4.74
CA ASN A 22 18.97 -0.54 -4.86
C ASN A 22 17.86 -1.55 -5.20
N VAL A 23 17.71 -1.85 -6.49
CA VAL A 23 16.65 -2.73 -6.99
C VAL A 23 16.83 -4.15 -6.46
N GLU A 24 18.07 -4.67 -6.42
CA GLU A 24 18.34 -6.03 -5.93
C GLU A 24 17.94 -6.17 -4.46
N GLN A 25 18.22 -5.16 -3.64
CA GLN A 25 17.82 -5.16 -2.23
C GLN A 25 16.30 -5.12 -2.09
N MET A 26 15.63 -4.31 -2.87
CA MET A 26 14.16 -4.24 -2.88
C MET A 26 13.56 -5.61 -3.21
N ILE A 27 14.06 -6.25 -4.27
CA ILE A 27 13.57 -7.58 -4.68
C ILE A 27 13.81 -8.61 -3.58
N SER A 28 15.00 -8.60 -2.98
CA SER A 28 15.36 -9.53 -1.91
C SER A 28 14.45 -9.38 -0.69
N GLU A 29 14.24 -8.14 -0.23
CA GLU A 29 13.40 -7.85 0.94
C GLU A 29 11.93 -8.19 0.69
N CYS A 30 11.39 -7.80 -0.46
CA CYS A 30 10.01 -8.11 -0.82
C CYS A 30 9.81 -9.63 -0.98
N THR A 31 10.76 -10.32 -1.60
CA THR A 31 10.71 -11.78 -1.74
C THR A 31 10.62 -12.44 -0.37
N HIS A 32 11.49 -12.03 0.55
CA HIS A 32 11.50 -12.56 1.92
C HIS A 32 10.15 -12.34 2.60
N ASP A 33 9.63 -11.12 2.54
CA ASP A 33 8.37 -10.77 3.21
C ASP A 33 7.16 -11.47 2.59
N ILE A 34 7.12 -11.63 1.26
CA ILE A 34 6.05 -12.35 0.58
C ILE A 34 6.10 -13.84 0.93
N GLN A 35 7.29 -14.44 0.87
CA GLN A 35 7.45 -15.88 1.16
C GLN A 35 7.17 -16.21 2.62
N ASN A 36 7.36 -15.29 3.53
CA ASN A 36 7.02 -15.45 4.95
C ASN A 36 5.60 -14.95 5.28
N GLU A 37 4.80 -14.69 4.26
CA GLU A 37 3.40 -14.29 4.40
C GLU A 37 3.19 -13.01 5.23
N ARG A 38 4.21 -12.15 5.29
CA ARG A 38 4.13 -10.87 6.01
C ARG A 38 3.45 -9.79 5.18
N ILE A 39 3.66 -9.81 3.86
CA ILE A 39 3.08 -8.84 2.94
C ILE A 39 2.52 -9.52 1.70
N ASP A 40 1.59 -8.81 1.04
CA ASP A 40 1.22 -9.01 -0.35
C ASP A 40 1.34 -7.68 -1.07
N ILE A 41 1.62 -7.74 -2.36
CA ILE A 41 1.65 -6.57 -3.23
C ILE A 41 0.54 -6.76 -4.26
N PHE A 42 -0.47 -5.88 -4.21
CA PHE A 42 -1.54 -5.88 -5.20
C PHE A 42 -1.20 -4.92 -6.31
N VAL A 43 -1.41 -5.32 -7.54
CA VAL A 43 -1.13 -4.51 -8.72
C VAL A 43 -2.34 -4.40 -9.60
N LEU A 44 -2.46 -3.26 -10.27
CA LEU A 44 -3.54 -2.95 -11.20
C LEU A 44 -2.96 -2.84 -12.60
N TYR A 45 -3.52 -3.60 -13.53
CA TYR A 45 -3.17 -3.57 -14.94
C TYR A 45 -4.32 -3.03 -15.79
N GLU A 46 -3.97 -2.24 -16.80
CA GLU A 46 -4.87 -1.83 -17.86
C GLU A 46 -4.21 -2.22 -19.19
N ASN A 47 -4.78 -3.20 -19.94
CA ASN A 47 -4.21 -3.68 -21.19
C ASN A 47 -2.71 -4.05 -21.06
N ASP A 48 -2.37 -4.84 -20.05
CA ASP A 48 -1.00 -5.29 -19.73
C ASP A 48 -0.03 -4.18 -19.30
N VAL A 49 -0.51 -2.95 -19.17
CA VAL A 49 0.28 -1.85 -18.59
C VAL A 49 0.09 -1.86 -17.08
N LEU A 50 1.19 -1.83 -16.34
CA LEU A 50 1.15 -1.71 -14.89
C LEU A 50 0.78 -0.28 -14.51
N VAL A 51 -0.44 -0.10 -13.99
CA VAL A 51 -0.99 1.22 -13.67
C VAL A 51 -0.73 1.63 -12.23
N GLY A 52 -0.78 0.68 -11.30
CA GLY A 52 -0.64 1.01 -9.89
C GLY A 52 -0.28 -0.19 -9.02
N GLU A 53 0.15 0.12 -7.80
CA GLU A 53 0.52 -0.86 -6.78
C GLU A 53 0.00 -0.42 -5.43
N LEU A 54 -0.31 -1.40 -4.58
CA LEU A 54 -0.67 -1.20 -3.19
C LEU A 54 -0.14 -2.37 -2.38
N HIS A 55 0.73 -2.08 -1.43
CA HIS A 55 1.31 -3.09 -0.55
C HIS A 55 0.46 -3.24 0.69
N VAL A 56 0.33 -4.47 1.19
CA VAL A 56 -0.42 -4.77 2.42
C VAL A 56 0.48 -5.55 3.36
N MET A 57 0.57 -5.09 4.59
CA MET A 57 1.32 -5.77 5.66
C MET A 57 0.33 -6.38 6.65
N TYR A 58 0.50 -7.67 6.94
CA TYR A 58 -0.44 -8.43 7.77
C TYR A 58 -0.04 -8.51 9.23
N GLU A 59 1.23 -8.26 9.56
CA GLU A 59 1.69 -8.22 10.94
C GLU A 59 2.87 -7.26 11.08
N CYS A 60 2.96 -6.63 12.23
CA CYS A 60 3.99 -5.65 12.55
C CYS A 60 4.27 -5.71 14.04
N ASP A 61 5.51 -5.43 14.45
CA ASP A 61 5.87 -5.36 15.87
C ASP A 61 5.07 -4.26 16.59
N ASP A 62 4.73 -3.19 15.88
CA ASP A 62 3.84 -2.15 16.37
C ASP A 62 2.40 -2.46 15.91
N GLU A 63 1.57 -2.89 16.86
CA GLU A 63 0.17 -3.27 16.60
C GLU A 63 -0.72 -2.10 16.19
N ASN A 64 -0.25 -0.87 16.31
CA ASN A 64 -0.96 0.28 15.75
C ASN A 64 -1.10 0.14 14.22
N TYR A 65 -0.12 -0.50 13.57
CA TYR A 65 -0.10 -0.68 12.13
C TYR A 65 -0.84 -1.93 11.68
N ALA A 66 -0.49 -3.10 12.23
CA ALA A 66 -1.03 -4.37 11.77
C ALA A 66 -1.09 -5.40 12.88
N ILE A 67 -2.13 -6.23 12.85
CA ILE A 67 -2.36 -7.35 13.75
C ILE A 67 -2.88 -8.50 12.89
N ARG A 68 -2.15 -9.62 12.86
CA ARG A 68 -2.51 -10.79 12.04
C ARG A 68 -3.97 -11.19 12.25
N GLY A 69 -4.73 -11.29 11.14
CA GLY A 69 -6.11 -11.72 11.15
C GLY A 69 -7.13 -10.65 11.56
N ARG A 70 -6.68 -9.43 11.88
CA ARG A 70 -7.58 -8.38 12.36
C ARG A 70 -7.33 -7.03 11.69
N ARG A 71 -6.07 -6.55 11.68
CA ARG A 71 -5.70 -5.21 11.20
C ARG A 71 -4.63 -5.34 10.12
N ALA A 72 -4.88 -4.77 8.96
CA ALA A 72 -3.93 -4.75 7.85
C ALA A 72 -3.44 -3.33 7.59
N TYR A 73 -2.14 -3.16 7.40
CA TYR A 73 -1.50 -1.89 7.08
C TYR A 73 -1.28 -1.80 5.57
N MET A 74 -1.78 -0.72 4.98
CA MET A 74 -1.68 -0.47 3.55
C MET A 74 -0.63 0.62 3.33
N PHE A 75 0.35 0.34 2.46
CA PHE A 75 1.49 1.24 2.26
C PHE A 75 2.03 1.13 0.83
N ALA A 76 3.01 1.96 0.48
CA ALA A 76 3.61 2.00 -0.86
C ALA A 76 2.53 2.03 -1.96
N PHE A 77 1.54 2.88 -1.78
CA PHE A 77 0.40 3.03 -2.69
C PHE A 77 0.78 4.04 -3.77
N ARG A 78 0.92 3.56 -5.00
CA ARG A 78 1.36 4.40 -6.12
C ARG A 78 0.51 4.13 -7.36
N VAL A 79 0.21 5.20 -8.08
CA VAL A 79 -0.46 5.14 -9.38
C VAL A 79 0.42 5.87 -10.38
N ARG A 80 0.65 5.26 -11.53
CA ARG A 80 1.45 5.84 -12.62
C ARG A 80 0.87 7.21 -13.00
N GLU A 81 1.75 8.20 -13.20
CA GLU A 81 1.34 9.59 -13.38
C GLU A 81 0.27 9.78 -14.45
N GLU A 82 0.41 9.13 -15.60
CA GLU A 82 -0.53 9.23 -16.73
C GLU A 82 -1.94 8.74 -16.37
N PHE A 83 -2.07 7.93 -15.33
CA PHE A 83 -3.33 7.33 -14.90
C PHE A 83 -3.91 7.97 -13.64
N GLN A 84 -3.25 8.99 -13.09
CA GLN A 84 -3.76 9.70 -11.91
C GLN A 84 -4.98 10.56 -12.25
N ASN A 85 -5.79 10.86 -11.24
CA ASN A 85 -7.02 11.67 -11.36
C ASN A 85 -8.10 11.06 -12.27
N LYS A 86 -8.07 9.74 -12.45
CA LYS A 86 -9.04 9.01 -13.29
C LYS A 86 -9.79 7.92 -12.51
N GLY A 87 -9.64 7.87 -11.20
CA GLY A 87 -10.34 6.90 -10.34
C GLY A 87 -9.63 5.57 -10.16
N TYR A 88 -8.48 5.35 -10.78
CA TYR A 88 -7.76 4.07 -10.66
C TYR A 88 -7.30 3.78 -9.23
N GLY A 89 -6.77 4.79 -8.54
CA GLY A 89 -6.31 4.62 -7.15
C GLY A 89 -7.45 4.21 -6.23
N THR A 90 -8.58 4.90 -6.32
CA THR A 90 -9.76 4.57 -5.51
C THR A 90 -10.28 3.17 -5.84
N TYR A 91 -10.28 2.80 -7.11
CA TYR A 91 -10.70 1.46 -7.53
C TYR A 91 -9.79 0.38 -6.93
N LEU A 92 -8.46 0.56 -7.02
CA LEU A 92 -7.48 -0.36 -6.44
C LEU A 92 -7.68 -0.49 -4.93
N LEU A 93 -7.77 0.64 -4.23
CA LEU A 93 -7.95 0.66 -2.78
C LEU A 93 -9.22 -0.07 -2.35
N LYS A 94 -10.35 0.25 -2.95
CA LYS A 94 -11.64 -0.38 -2.61
C LYS A 94 -11.64 -1.88 -2.91
N THR A 95 -11.04 -2.28 -4.03
CA THR A 95 -10.96 -3.70 -4.39
C THR A 95 -10.13 -4.48 -3.39
N VAL A 96 -8.97 -3.95 -3.00
CA VAL A 96 -8.09 -4.59 -2.02
C VAL A 96 -8.78 -4.67 -0.66
N LEU A 97 -9.44 -3.59 -0.22
CA LEU A 97 -10.23 -3.62 1.04
C LEU A 97 -11.27 -4.73 1.03
N GLY A 98 -11.98 -4.92 -0.09
CA GLY A 98 -12.96 -5.98 -0.25
C GLY A 98 -12.34 -7.37 -0.12
N ILE A 99 -11.20 -7.59 -0.76
CA ILE A 99 -10.46 -8.86 -0.68
C ILE A 99 -10.05 -9.14 0.77
N LEU A 100 -9.49 -8.14 1.46
CA LEU A 100 -9.04 -8.30 2.85
C LEU A 100 -10.20 -8.58 3.80
N LYS A 101 -11.36 -7.94 3.60
CA LYS A 101 -12.55 -8.21 4.40
C LYS A 101 -13.01 -9.64 4.25
N GLU A 102 -13.01 -10.17 3.04
CA GLU A 102 -13.34 -11.58 2.80
C GLU A 102 -12.35 -12.52 3.50
N ASP A 103 -11.09 -12.10 3.63
CA ASP A 103 -10.06 -12.87 4.36
C ASP A 103 -10.16 -12.71 5.88
N GLY A 104 -11.15 -11.97 6.38
CA GLY A 104 -11.42 -11.83 7.81
C GLY A 104 -10.88 -10.57 8.48
N TYR A 105 -10.23 -9.67 7.74
CA TYR A 105 -9.73 -8.41 8.30
C TYR A 105 -10.87 -7.42 8.48
N CYS A 106 -10.87 -6.70 9.61
CA CYS A 106 -11.92 -5.73 9.93
C CYS A 106 -11.38 -4.33 10.28
N GLU A 107 -10.07 -4.18 10.35
CA GLU A 107 -9.41 -2.90 10.61
C GLU A 107 -8.31 -2.67 9.59
N PHE A 108 -8.17 -1.41 9.13
CA PHE A 108 -7.22 -1.06 8.08
C PHE A 108 -6.54 0.24 8.43
N THR A 109 -5.22 0.32 8.24
CA THR A 109 -4.45 1.54 8.52
C THR A 109 -3.74 2.02 7.26
N VAL A 110 -3.59 3.35 7.16
CA VAL A 110 -2.80 4.01 6.10
C VAL A 110 -2.03 5.17 6.71
N GLY A 111 -0.83 5.41 6.22
CA GLY A 111 -0.05 6.60 6.54
C GLY A 111 -0.18 7.64 5.44
N VAL A 112 -0.33 8.92 5.81
CA VAL A 112 -0.42 10.00 4.85
C VAL A 112 0.22 11.29 5.40
N GLU A 113 0.98 11.97 4.55
CA GLU A 113 1.59 13.25 4.88
C GLU A 113 0.54 14.38 4.86
N ASP A 114 0.73 15.40 5.71
CA ASP A 114 -0.23 16.51 5.87
C ASP A 114 -0.48 17.28 4.58
N ASP A 115 0.50 17.37 3.70
CA ASP A 115 0.40 18.14 2.46
C ASP A 115 -0.17 17.33 1.28
N ASN A 116 -0.36 16.02 1.47
CA ASN A 116 -0.95 15.18 0.43
C ASN A 116 -2.48 15.24 0.49
N LEU A 117 -3.03 16.40 0.13
CA LEU A 117 -4.46 16.67 0.27
C LEU A 117 -5.32 15.72 -0.55
N ARG A 118 -4.86 15.32 -1.72
CA ARG A 118 -5.59 14.38 -2.57
C ARG A 118 -5.73 13.01 -1.92
N ALA A 119 -4.63 12.49 -1.38
CA ALA A 119 -4.67 11.20 -0.67
C ALA A 119 -5.53 11.27 0.58
N ILE A 120 -5.41 12.34 1.36
CA ILE A 120 -6.24 12.56 2.56
C ILE A 120 -7.73 12.53 2.17
N HIS A 121 -8.10 13.26 1.14
CA HIS A 121 -9.48 13.30 0.66
C HIS A 121 -9.98 11.91 0.25
N MET A 122 -9.17 11.17 -0.50
CA MET A 122 -9.50 9.81 -0.93
C MET A 122 -9.67 8.87 0.26
N TYR A 123 -8.73 8.88 1.20
CA TYR A 123 -8.80 8.02 2.38
C TYR A 123 -10.00 8.34 3.25
N GLN A 124 -10.30 9.61 3.47
CA GLN A 124 -11.46 10.01 4.25
C GLN A 124 -12.77 9.58 3.57
N ALA A 125 -12.85 9.74 2.25
CA ALA A 125 -14.03 9.33 1.48
C ALA A 125 -14.26 7.80 1.56
N VAL A 126 -13.20 7.02 1.72
CA VAL A 126 -13.28 5.56 1.82
C VAL A 126 -13.54 5.10 3.27
N GLY A 127 -13.30 5.95 4.27
CA GLY A 127 -13.63 5.65 5.65
C GLY A 127 -12.47 5.63 6.64
N PHE A 128 -11.29 6.11 6.27
CA PHE A 128 -10.15 6.23 7.18
C PHE A 128 -10.29 7.52 7.99
N HIS A 129 -11.07 7.47 9.08
CA HIS A 129 -11.43 8.65 9.87
C HIS A 129 -10.71 8.78 11.20
N GLU A 130 -10.21 7.67 11.75
CA GLU A 130 -9.66 7.67 13.10
C GLU A 130 -8.15 7.95 13.06
N PHE A 131 -7.72 9.05 13.66
CA PHE A 131 -6.30 9.36 13.83
C PHE A 131 -5.69 8.42 14.89
N VAL A 132 -4.55 7.80 14.58
CA VAL A 132 -3.88 6.87 15.49
C VAL A 132 -2.60 7.48 16.05
N LEU A 133 -1.68 7.90 15.21
CA LEU A 133 -0.39 8.45 15.64
C LEU A 133 0.24 9.27 14.52
N ARG A 134 1.26 10.05 14.89
CA ARG A 134 2.13 10.77 13.96
C ARG A 134 3.54 10.23 14.11
N LYS A 135 4.22 10.01 12.97
CA LYS A 135 5.55 9.41 12.98
C LYS A 135 6.46 10.06 11.95
N GLN A 136 7.75 10.15 12.33
CA GLN A 136 8.83 10.52 11.40
C GLN A 136 9.56 9.27 10.97
N GLU A 137 9.84 9.17 9.68
CA GLU A 137 10.61 8.07 9.10
C GLU A 137 11.58 8.60 8.05
N GLU A 138 12.54 7.78 7.67
CA GLU A 138 13.49 8.06 6.61
C GLU A 138 13.47 6.93 5.60
N TYR A 139 13.40 7.27 4.31
CA TYR A 139 13.46 6.29 3.24
C TYR A 139 14.35 6.81 2.12
N GLN A 140 15.37 6.04 1.76
CA GLN A 140 16.36 6.39 0.73
C GLN A 140 16.98 7.78 0.95
N GLY A 141 17.24 8.14 2.22
CA GLY A 141 17.88 9.40 2.59
C GLY A 141 16.92 10.57 2.78
N ASP A 142 15.64 10.40 2.47
CA ASP A 142 14.63 11.45 2.62
C ASP A 142 13.85 11.23 3.92
N ALA A 143 13.87 12.25 4.80
CA ALA A 143 13.08 12.25 6.03
C ALA A 143 11.68 12.79 5.72
N TYR A 144 10.66 12.13 6.25
CA TYR A 144 9.28 12.55 6.10
C TYR A 144 8.47 12.24 7.35
N GLU A 145 7.34 12.93 7.48
CA GLU A 145 6.46 12.78 8.63
C GLU A 145 5.05 12.51 8.13
N TYR A 146 4.36 11.56 8.75
CA TYR A 146 3.01 11.19 8.34
C TYR A 146 2.09 10.93 9.53
N ASN A 147 0.80 11.00 9.26
CA ASN A 147 -0.24 10.61 10.19
C ASN A 147 -0.77 9.23 9.81
N LEU A 148 -0.95 8.37 10.79
CA LEU A 148 -1.56 7.05 10.60
C LEU A 148 -3.04 7.15 10.92
N TYR A 149 -3.88 6.74 9.97
CA TYR A 149 -5.33 6.71 10.11
C TYR A 149 -5.86 5.29 10.05
N LEU A 150 -6.94 5.05 10.79
CA LEU A 150 -7.60 3.76 10.91
C LEU A 150 -9.00 3.82 10.33
N LYS A 151 -9.34 2.79 9.56
CA LYS A 151 -10.70 2.48 9.11
C LYS A 151 -11.16 1.21 9.83
N ARG A 152 -12.39 1.22 10.33
CA ARG A 152 -13.03 0.05 10.90
C ARG A 152 -14.18 -0.47 10.02
#